data_0e5cb17cbec24e3c18845f81b2fb9037
#
_entry.id   0e5cb17cbec24e3c18845f81b2fb9037
#
_cell.length_a   1.000
_cell.length_b   1.000
_cell.length_c   1.000
_cell.angle_alpha   90.00
_cell.angle_beta   90.00
_cell.angle_gamma   90.00
#
_symmetry.space_group_name_H-M   'P 1'
#
loop_
_entity.id
_entity.type
_entity.pdbx_description
1 polymer ?
#
loop_
_entity_poly.entity_id
_entity_poly.type
_entity_poly.pdbx_seq_one_letter_code
_entity_poly.pdbx_strand_id
1 'polypeptide(L)'
;MIEQMKWGVPTLSYFLSAIVFFALANAGIARPPGNSAPQIQPASAGIKKIARQDDSFSLKPAADLVLRPEGERKAGALAYFVEGAAYEENGEIDKALEAYRKVLNVDPGQSELASRVAALLTRQDDFPQAIDILKDAIKANPNNAEPYSQLAFIYAKYLKKTDQAVDYANRAITLNPRDIEAYQRLCEIELAAGEEKKALQALDRATKVHSDDAAFWTRLGKLYASILFKPDSQPKGDELGRINEIFKKAAEHANDDPTVLRDVADYYASSQQLKEAIPLYLRVLELQPDDANAREKLATGFILTNQRAKAVEMLEQIIKQHPEKYQPYDLLAQVLDDEARSLQRAKRLDEAKAKFAKVAANYEQSLLINPNHAGTYLRLAELLLGPVKDAGRAVKILAEARRRFPGAPEIVYYLALAQREAKQIQQAVATFEEALHEAELDQDDEIVNAKFYFNYGATAEQAGLYEKAADLLRKSIALDPANAAEAYNYLGYMWADHNLHLDEAEDMIKRALQIEPDNGSYLDSLGWVEFRTGKFDQALADLLRAAKNIEHDDPIVFEHIGDTYLKLDRVPQALGAWQKALALDPQNKKLADKIESTKTTISKGSPAKTNSTR
;
A
#
# COMPACT_ATOMS: atom_id res chain seq x y z
N MET A 1 -15.84 -5.61 30.17
CA MET A 1 -16.03 -4.30 29.50
C MET A 1 -15.02 -4.07 28.34
N ILE A 2 -14.56 -5.11 27.65
CA ILE A 2 -13.56 -5.01 26.54
C ILE A 2 -14.10 -5.58 25.20
N GLU A 3 -15.32 -6.10 25.15
CA GLU A 3 -15.80 -6.87 23.98
C GLU A 3 -16.64 -6.10 22.95
N GLN A 4 -16.84 -4.80 23.07
CA GLN A 4 -17.61 -4.03 22.06
C GLN A 4 -16.82 -2.87 21.42
N MET A 5 -15.52 -3.05 21.15
CA MET A 5 -14.83 -2.14 20.24
C MET A 5 -15.08 -2.58 18.80
N LYS A 6 -16.08 -2.00 18.15
CA LYS A 6 -16.16 -1.99 16.68
C LYS A 6 -14.98 -1.20 16.13
N TRP A 7 -13.93 -1.91 15.77
CA TRP A 7 -12.81 -1.36 15.01
C TRP A 7 -13.31 -1.01 13.61
N GLY A 8 -13.46 0.28 13.35
CA GLY A 8 -13.57 0.77 11.99
C GLY A 8 -12.26 0.45 11.28
N VAL A 9 -12.32 -0.47 10.32
CA VAL A 9 -11.22 -0.74 9.40
C VAL A 9 -11.01 0.54 8.60
N PRO A 10 -9.81 1.18 8.63
CA PRO A 10 -9.50 2.19 7.63
C PRO A 10 -9.55 1.48 6.28
N THR A 11 -10.43 1.95 5.43
CA THR A 11 -10.64 1.43 4.09
C THR A 11 -9.33 1.37 3.34
N LEU A 12 -9.10 0.28 2.64
CA LEU A 12 -7.99 -0.06 1.73
C LEU A 12 -7.68 1.01 0.64
N SER A 13 -8.19 2.22 0.78
CA SER A 13 -8.15 3.30 -0.21
C SER A 13 -6.78 3.96 -0.38
N TYR A 14 -5.87 3.83 0.59
CA TYR A 14 -4.57 4.52 0.53
C TYR A 14 -3.46 3.73 -0.20
N PHE A 15 -3.67 2.44 -0.50
CA PHE A 15 -2.61 1.62 -1.13
C PHE A 15 -2.58 1.69 -2.66
N LEU A 16 -3.62 2.20 -3.31
CA LEU A 16 -3.69 2.25 -4.79
C LEU A 16 -3.00 3.48 -5.40
N SER A 17 -2.81 4.57 -4.65
CA SER A 17 -2.16 5.79 -5.17
C SER A 17 -0.65 5.67 -5.31
N ALA A 18 0.01 4.79 -4.56
CA ALA A 18 1.48 4.64 -4.59
C ALA A 18 2.01 3.76 -5.73
N ILE A 19 1.19 2.89 -6.30
CA ILE A 19 1.63 1.94 -7.34
C ILE A 19 1.64 2.58 -8.74
N VAL A 20 0.81 3.58 -9.00
CA VAL A 20 0.73 4.23 -10.31
C VAL A 20 1.90 5.19 -10.59
N PHE A 21 2.55 5.73 -9.56
CA PHE A 21 3.66 6.68 -9.73
C PHE A 21 5.02 6.04 -10.00
N PHE A 22 5.23 4.74 -9.75
CA PHE A 22 6.54 4.08 -9.93
C PHE A 22 6.75 3.46 -11.31
N ALA A 23 5.73 3.32 -12.13
CA ALA A 23 5.82 2.67 -13.45
C ALA A 23 6.25 3.61 -14.59
N LEU A 24 6.24 4.92 -14.40
CA LEU A 24 6.56 5.90 -15.46
C LEU A 24 7.91 6.62 -15.29
N ALA A 25 8.63 6.41 -14.18
CA ALA A 25 9.87 7.15 -13.89
C ALA A 25 11.18 6.37 -14.12
N ASN A 26 11.16 5.09 -14.47
CA ASN A 26 12.36 4.26 -14.64
C ASN A 26 12.55 3.67 -16.05
N ALA A 27 12.50 4.51 -17.08
CA ALA A 27 13.16 4.23 -18.35
C ALA A 27 14.55 4.91 -18.39
N GLY A 28 15.28 4.82 -17.30
CA GLY A 28 16.68 5.18 -17.20
C GLY A 28 17.50 3.89 -17.32
N ILE A 29 18.21 3.77 -18.44
CA ILE A 29 19.13 2.67 -18.75
C ILE A 29 20.14 2.52 -17.61
N ALA A 30 19.97 1.50 -16.76
CA ALA A 30 20.99 1.08 -15.81
C ALA A 30 22.11 0.35 -16.56
N ARG A 31 23.32 0.91 -16.55
CA ARG A 31 24.54 0.20 -16.95
C ARG A 31 24.75 -0.97 -16.00
N PRO A 32 25.05 -2.17 -16.51
CA PRO A 32 25.48 -3.27 -15.66
C PRO A 32 26.84 -2.95 -15.02
N PRO A 33 27.11 -3.41 -13.80
CA PRO A 33 28.40 -3.24 -13.14
C PRO A 33 29.47 -4.02 -13.91
N GLY A 34 30.57 -3.35 -14.18
CA GLY A 34 31.71 -3.92 -14.88
C GLY A 34 32.32 -5.09 -14.12
N ASN A 35 32.29 -6.25 -14.74
CA ASN A 35 33.14 -7.36 -14.35
C ASN A 35 34.58 -6.99 -14.73
N SER A 36 35.45 -6.89 -13.73
CA SER A 36 36.87 -6.82 -13.88
C SER A 36 37.39 -8.05 -14.64
N ALA A 37 37.81 -7.85 -15.89
CA ALA A 37 38.50 -8.87 -16.62
C ALA A 37 39.86 -9.16 -15.99
N PRO A 38 40.33 -10.40 -15.96
CA PRO A 38 41.66 -10.75 -15.45
C PRO A 38 42.74 -10.20 -16.39
N GLN A 39 43.68 -9.50 -15.81
CA GLN A 39 44.92 -9.06 -16.51
C GLN A 39 45.68 -10.29 -17.01
N ILE A 40 45.70 -10.47 -18.33
CA ILE A 40 46.62 -11.40 -18.99
C ILE A 40 47.93 -10.63 -19.24
N GLN A 41 48.96 -11.00 -18.53
CA GLN A 41 50.32 -10.53 -18.83
C GLN A 41 50.73 -11.01 -20.24
N PRO A 42 51.33 -10.17 -21.10
CA PRO A 42 51.82 -10.62 -22.40
C PRO A 42 53.07 -11.46 -22.20
N ALA A 43 52.99 -12.74 -22.53
CA ALA A 43 54.16 -13.58 -22.67
C ALA A 43 54.96 -13.10 -23.90
N SER A 44 56.17 -12.60 -23.68
CA SER A 44 57.11 -12.27 -24.69
C SER A 44 57.64 -13.57 -25.38
N ALA A 45 56.96 -13.99 -26.45
CA ALA A 45 57.51 -15.00 -27.36
C ALA A 45 57.95 -14.29 -28.61
N GLY A 46 59.27 -14.34 -28.88
CA GLY A 46 59.92 -13.72 -30.01
C GLY A 46 59.32 -14.21 -31.34
N ILE A 47 58.65 -13.30 -32.02
CA ILE A 47 58.25 -13.48 -33.40
C ILE A 47 59.47 -13.27 -34.29
N LYS A 48 60.05 -14.37 -34.80
CA LYS A 48 60.97 -14.32 -35.90
C LYS A 48 60.31 -13.58 -37.05
N LYS A 49 60.94 -12.47 -37.51
CA LYS A 49 60.58 -11.79 -38.75
C LYS A 49 60.69 -12.79 -39.91
N ILE A 50 59.56 -13.36 -40.32
CA ILE A 50 59.45 -13.99 -41.62
C ILE A 50 59.43 -12.84 -42.64
N ALA A 51 60.44 -12.78 -43.46
CA ALA A 51 60.44 -11.85 -44.58
C ALA A 51 59.21 -12.10 -45.45
N ARG A 52 58.32 -11.13 -45.53
CA ARG A 52 57.20 -11.18 -46.46
C ARG A 52 57.81 -11.24 -47.86
N GLN A 53 57.73 -12.39 -48.50
CA GLN A 53 57.82 -12.46 -49.93
C GLN A 53 56.70 -11.61 -50.50
N ASP A 54 57.05 -10.67 -51.36
CA ASP A 54 56.09 -9.80 -52.02
C ASP A 54 55.30 -10.63 -53.05
N ASP A 55 54.23 -11.22 -52.62
CA ASP A 55 53.26 -11.89 -53.49
C ASP A 55 52.28 -10.88 -54.10
N SER A 56 52.81 -9.79 -54.65
CA SER A 56 52.03 -8.88 -55.47
C SER A 56 51.66 -9.58 -56.79
N PHE A 57 50.75 -10.49 -56.74
CA PHE A 57 50.01 -10.92 -57.94
C PHE A 57 49.15 -9.75 -58.41
N SER A 58 49.70 -8.92 -59.28
CA SER A 58 48.89 -7.97 -60.03
C SER A 58 48.11 -8.70 -61.11
N LEU A 59 47.16 -9.58 -60.68
CA LEU A 59 46.17 -10.06 -61.59
C LEU A 59 45.28 -8.87 -61.97
N LYS A 60 45.44 -8.40 -63.22
CA LYS A 60 44.40 -7.53 -63.77
C LYS A 60 43.09 -8.30 -63.75
N PRO A 61 42.07 -7.78 -63.16
CA PRO A 61 40.77 -8.41 -63.15
C PRO A 61 40.36 -8.70 -64.59
N ALA A 62 39.75 -9.87 -64.84
CA ALA A 62 39.13 -10.17 -66.14
C ALA A 62 38.14 -9.03 -66.47
N ALA A 63 38.00 -8.69 -67.75
CA ALA A 63 37.20 -7.53 -68.16
C ALA A 63 35.74 -7.61 -67.73
N ASP A 64 35.24 -8.79 -67.45
CA ASP A 64 33.92 -9.09 -66.90
C ASP A 64 33.85 -8.88 -65.37
N LEU A 65 34.99 -8.77 -64.68
CA LEU A 65 35.10 -8.47 -63.24
C LEU A 65 35.38 -6.97 -62.96
N VAL A 66 35.53 -6.14 -63.99
CA VAL A 66 35.63 -4.69 -63.82
C VAL A 66 34.29 -4.13 -63.47
N LEU A 67 34.20 -3.51 -62.28
CA LEU A 67 32.97 -2.84 -61.83
C LEU A 67 32.59 -1.76 -62.85
N ARG A 68 31.31 -1.69 -63.23
CA ARG A 68 30.79 -0.55 -63.99
C ARG A 68 30.90 0.69 -63.10
N PRO A 69 30.99 1.94 -63.65
CA PRO A 69 31.14 3.18 -62.88
C PRO A 69 30.11 3.35 -61.76
N GLU A 70 28.90 2.79 -61.95
CA GLU A 70 27.86 2.75 -60.89
C GLU A 70 28.20 1.74 -59.81
N GLY A 71 28.76 0.59 -60.17
CA GLY A 71 29.21 -0.44 -59.22
C GLY A 71 30.37 0.05 -58.37
N GLU A 72 31.34 0.80 -58.97
CA GLU A 72 32.43 1.40 -58.24
C GLU A 72 31.97 2.45 -57.23
N ARG A 73 30.98 3.29 -57.62
CA ARG A 73 30.36 4.27 -56.70
C ARG A 73 29.66 3.59 -55.55
N LYS A 74 28.89 2.52 -55.79
CA LYS A 74 28.20 1.75 -54.74
C LYS A 74 29.20 1.04 -53.84
N ALA A 75 30.27 0.44 -54.39
CA ALA A 75 31.32 -0.20 -53.59
C ALA A 75 32.04 0.81 -52.69
N GLY A 76 32.35 2.02 -53.24
CA GLY A 76 32.94 3.11 -52.48
C GLY A 76 32.01 3.61 -51.36
N ALA A 77 30.71 3.74 -51.63
CA ALA A 77 29.74 4.12 -50.62
C ALA A 77 29.64 3.08 -49.49
N LEU A 78 29.66 1.78 -49.80
CA LEU A 78 29.67 0.71 -48.80
C LEU A 78 30.97 0.74 -47.96
N ALA A 79 32.14 1.01 -48.57
CA ALA A 79 33.39 1.17 -47.84
C ALA A 79 33.33 2.34 -46.84
N TYR A 80 32.81 3.49 -47.26
CA TYR A 80 32.58 4.64 -46.37
C TYR A 80 31.55 4.36 -45.27
N PHE A 81 30.51 3.55 -45.56
CA PHE A 81 29.55 3.15 -44.53
C PHE A 81 30.21 2.33 -43.42
N VAL A 82 31.05 1.32 -43.83
CA VAL A 82 31.77 0.47 -42.85
C VAL A 82 32.78 1.32 -42.07
N GLU A 83 33.50 2.24 -42.73
CA GLU A 83 34.42 3.17 -42.10
C GLU A 83 33.69 4.06 -41.09
N GLY A 84 32.56 4.63 -41.49
CA GLY A 84 31.72 5.45 -40.61
C GLY A 84 31.21 4.69 -39.37
N ALA A 85 30.76 3.44 -39.57
CA ALA A 85 30.33 2.60 -38.48
C ALA A 85 31.47 2.28 -37.49
N ALA A 86 32.66 2.01 -38.00
CA ALA A 86 33.85 1.78 -37.17
C ALA A 86 34.24 3.03 -36.36
N TYR A 87 34.22 4.21 -36.97
CA TYR A 87 34.48 5.47 -36.26
C TYR A 87 33.40 5.75 -35.18
N GLU A 88 32.15 5.50 -35.49
CA GLU A 88 31.07 5.70 -34.52
C GLU A 88 31.20 4.77 -33.29
N GLU A 89 31.57 3.48 -33.52
CA GLU A 89 31.81 2.50 -32.45
C GLU A 89 33.01 2.93 -31.57
N ASN A 90 34.01 3.54 -32.15
CA ASN A 90 35.17 4.08 -31.43
C ASN A 90 34.91 5.45 -30.79
N GLY A 91 33.73 6.03 -30.94
CA GLY A 91 33.37 7.34 -30.40
C GLY A 91 33.93 8.53 -31.19
N GLU A 92 34.52 8.29 -32.38
CA GLU A 92 35.08 9.30 -33.26
C GLU A 92 33.97 9.92 -34.15
N ILE A 93 33.00 10.58 -33.53
CA ILE A 93 31.75 11.00 -34.17
C ILE A 93 31.97 11.91 -35.38
N ASP A 94 32.90 12.85 -35.32
CA ASP A 94 33.16 13.76 -36.44
C ASP A 94 33.67 13.02 -37.70
N LYS A 95 34.53 12.01 -37.51
CA LYS A 95 35.00 11.16 -38.62
C LYS A 95 33.89 10.26 -39.15
N ALA A 96 33.03 9.72 -38.23
CA ALA A 96 31.86 8.96 -38.62
C ALA A 96 30.91 9.78 -39.50
N LEU A 97 30.62 11.02 -39.09
CA LEU A 97 29.79 11.96 -39.86
C LEU A 97 30.39 12.27 -41.24
N GLU A 98 31.72 12.48 -41.33
CA GLU A 98 32.38 12.70 -42.62
C GLU A 98 32.22 11.49 -43.55
N ALA A 99 32.46 10.29 -43.04
CA ALA A 99 32.32 9.05 -43.80
C ALA A 99 30.87 8.82 -44.25
N TYR A 100 29.91 8.98 -43.35
CA TYR A 100 28.48 8.82 -43.67
C TYR A 100 27.97 9.86 -44.68
N ARG A 101 28.46 11.11 -44.65
CA ARG A 101 28.13 12.12 -45.66
C ARG A 101 28.60 11.71 -47.06
N LYS A 102 29.77 11.07 -47.18
CA LYS A 102 30.25 10.53 -48.48
C LYS A 102 29.29 9.47 -49.02
N VAL A 103 28.69 8.65 -48.14
CA VAL A 103 27.63 7.69 -48.52
C VAL A 103 26.37 8.41 -49.01
N LEU A 104 25.86 9.37 -48.22
CA LEU A 104 24.63 10.12 -48.54
C LEU A 104 24.79 11.01 -49.80
N ASN A 105 25.98 11.46 -50.11
CA ASN A 105 26.25 12.17 -51.36
C ASN A 105 26.13 11.27 -52.61
N VAL A 106 26.35 9.96 -52.44
CA VAL A 106 26.19 8.98 -53.52
C VAL A 106 24.74 8.54 -53.64
N ASP A 107 24.10 8.33 -52.50
CA ASP A 107 22.72 7.88 -52.43
C ASP A 107 21.97 8.60 -51.28
N PRO A 108 21.39 9.77 -51.54
CA PRO A 108 20.60 10.51 -50.53
C PRO A 108 19.34 9.78 -50.10
N GLY A 109 18.90 8.78 -50.84
CA GLY A 109 17.70 7.99 -50.56
C GLY A 109 17.84 6.96 -49.43
N GLN A 110 19.05 6.81 -48.86
CA GLN A 110 19.28 5.92 -47.70
C GLN A 110 18.74 6.56 -46.43
N SER A 111 17.44 6.49 -46.27
CA SER A 111 16.71 7.20 -45.20
C SER A 111 17.14 6.79 -43.80
N GLU A 112 17.48 5.51 -43.57
CA GLU A 112 17.98 5.02 -42.26
C GLU A 112 19.32 5.67 -41.89
N LEU A 113 20.24 5.76 -42.86
CA LEU A 113 21.53 6.42 -42.67
C LEU A 113 21.33 7.93 -42.48
N ALA A 114 20.47 8.55 -43.25
CA ALA A 114 20.14 9.97 -43.11
C ALA A 114 19.58 10.28 -41.73
N SER A 115 18.67 9.44 -41.21
CA SER A 115 18.13 9.55 -39.85
C SER A 115 19.20 9.36 -38.77
N ARG A 116 20.10 8.40 -38.95
CA ARG A 116 21.23 8.17 -38.03
C ARG A 116 22.18 9.38 -37.99
N VAL A 117 22.55 9.90 -39.15
CA VAL A 117 23.41 11.10 -39.26
C VAL A 117 22.70 12.32 -38.65
N ALA A 118 21.42 12.51 -38.92
CA ALA A 118 20.66 13.60 -38.33
C ALA A 118 20.59 13.48 -36.80
N ALA A 119 20.45 12.27 -36.25
CA ALA A 119 20.50 12.04 -34.81
C ALA A 119 21.87 12.38 -34.19
N LEU A 120 22.98 12.04 -34.88
CA LEU A 120 24.34 12.39 -34.44
C LEU A 120 24.55 13.91 -34.45
N LEU A 121 24.14 14.59 -35.53
CA LEU A 121 24.19 16.05 -35.64
C LEU A 121 23.33 16.75 -34.59
N THR A 122 22.16 16.20 -34.31
CA THR A 122 21.26 16.73 -33.28
C THR A 122 21.89 16.64 -31.87
N ARG A 123 22.70 15.61 -31.60
CA ARG A 123 23.46 15.50 -30.35
C ARG A 123 24.61 16.50 -30.24
N GLN A 124 25.08 17.01 -31.36
CA GLN A 124 26.09 18.07 -31.45
C GLN A 124 25.47 19.48 -31.60
N ASP A 125 24.14 19.60 -31.42
CA ASP A 125 23.37 20.83 -31.58
C ASP A 125 23.42 21.44 -33.01
N ASP A 126 23.86 20.66 -34.01
CA ASP A 126 23.89 21.10 -35.41
C ASP A 126 22.54 20.77 -36.10
N PHE A 127 21.51 21.47 -35.65
CA PHE A 127 20.14 21.29 -36.16
C PHE A 127 20.00 21.69 -37.65
N PRO A 128 20.66 22.76 -38.14
CA PRO A 128 20.57 23.12 -39.57
C PRO A 128 21.02 21.99 -40.49
N GLN A 129 22.19 21.40 -40.24
CA GLN A 129 22.69 20.31 -41.06
C GLN A 129 21.85 19.03 -40.93
N ALA A 130 21.37 18.72 -39.72
CA ALA A 130 20.46 17.60 -39.51
C ALA A 130 19.18 17.74 -40.35
N ILE A 131 18.60 18.93 -40.40
CA ILE A 131 17.40 19.24 -41.18
C ILE A 131 17.66 19.13 -42.68
N ASP A 132 18.78 19.64 -43.16
CA ASP A 132 19.12 19.59 -44.59
C ASP A 132 19.30 18.16 -45.09
N ILE A 133 19.99 17.32 -44.33
CA ILE A 133 20.18 15.89 -44.66
C ILE A 133 18.83 15.16 -44.70
N LEU A 134 17.95 15.40 -43.72
CA LEU A 134 16.62 14.78 -43.72
C LEU A 134 15.74 15.26 -44.88
N LYS A 135 15.82 16.55 -45.25
CA LYS A 135 15.12 17.09 -46.41
C LYS A 135 15.63 16.54 -47.73
N ASP A 136 16.93 16.31 -47.84
CA ASP A 136 17.52 15.69 -49.03
C ASP A 136 17.11 14.21 -49.14
N ALA A 137 17.07 13.49 -48.03
CA ALA A 137 16.50 12.15 -47.98
C ALA A 137 15.02 12.11 -48.42
N ILE A 138 14.22 13.07 -47.97
CA ILE A 138 12.80 13.22 -48.41
C ILE A 138 12.70 13.50 -49.91
N LYS A 139 13.54 14.37 -50.45
CA LYS A 139 13.55 14.64 -51.91
C LYS A 139 13.87 13.39 -52.72
N ALA A 140 14.83 12.59 -52.24
CA ALA A 140 15.23 11.36 -52.88
C ALA A 140 14.20 10.23 -52.73
N ASN A 141 13.57 10.11 -51.56
CA ASN A 141 12.55 9.12 -51.28
C ASN A 141 11.36 9.73 -50.47
N PRO A 142 10.40 10.39 -51.15
CA PRO A 142 9.31 11.10 -50.49
C PRO A 142 8.27 10.19 -49.81
N ASN A 143 8.35 8.87 -50.05
CA ASN A 143 7.43 7.89 -49.47
C ASN A 143 7.98 7.19 -48.22
N ASN A 144 9.18 7.55 -47.76
CA ASN A 144 9.71 7.01 -46.51
C ASN A 144 9.25 7.90 -45.32
N ALA A 145 8.62 7.28 -44.31
CA ALA A 145 8.06 7.99 -43.13
C ALA A 145 9.14 8.50 -42.15
N GLU A 146 10.27 7.77 -42.05
CA GLU A 146 11.27 7.98 -41.02
C GLU A 146 11.89 9.40 -41.01
N PRO A 147 12.35 9.97 -42.14
CA PRO A 147 12.90 11.32 -42.16
C PRO A 147 11.87 12.40 -41.75
N TYR A 148 10.56 12.21 -42.05
CA TYR A 148 9.53 13.11 -41.60
C TYR A 148 9.33 13.02 -40.06
N SER A 149 9.39 11.82 -39.52
CA SER A 149 9.28 11.58 -38.06
C SER A 149 10.44 12.26 -37.31
N GLN A 150 11.67 12.18 -37.86
CA GLN A 150 12.84 12.85 -37.27
C GLN A 150 12.74 14.37 -37.37
N LEU A 151 12.29 14.93 -38.51
CA LEU A 151 12.02 16.36 -38.63
C LEU A 151 11.01 16.84 -37.63
N ALA A 152 9.89 16.09 -37.44
CA ALA A 152 8.89 16.42 -36.44
C ALA A 152 9.51 16.54 -35.04
N PHE A 153 10.38 15.61 -34.67
CA PHE A 153 11.08 15.62 -33.39
C PHE A 153 12.02 16.83 -33.24
N ILE A 154 12.84 17.15 -34.27
CA ILE A 154 13.76 18.28 -34.22
C ILE A 154 12.99 19.61 -34.11
N TYR A 155 11.95 19.79 -34.93
CA TYR A 155 11.15 21.01 -34.92
C TYR A 155 10.39 21.19 -33.58
N ALA A 156 9.88 20.13 -33.00
CA ALA A 156 9.16 20.20 -31.71
C ALA A 156 10.11 20.47 -30.54
N LYS A 157 11.13 19.62 -30.39
CA LYS A 157 11.95 19.60 -29.17
C LYS A 157 12.94 20.75 -29.12
N TYR A 158 13.65 21.00 -30.22
CA TYR A 158 14.78 21.93 -30.24
C TYR A 158 14.43 23.30 -30.82
N LEU A 159 13.63 23.33 -31.89
CA LEU A 159 13.32 24.61 -32.55
C LEU A 159 12.02 25.26 -32.05
N LYS A 160 11.19 24.53 -31.25
CA LYS A 160 9.92 24.98 -30.71
C LYS A 160 8.92 25.49 -31.78
N LYS A 161 8.98 24.91 -32.99
CA LYS A 161 8.13 25.25 -34.14
C LYS A 161 7.01 24.21 -34.25
N THR A 162 5.99 24.33 -33.39
CA THR A 162 4.91 23.37 -33.21
C THR A 162 4.16 23.05 -34.51
N ASP A 163 3.75 24.06 -35.29
CA ASP A 163 2.99 23.83 -36.51
C ASP A 163 3.75 22.98 -37.53
N GLN A 164 5.03 23.28 -37.73
CA GLN A 164 5.87 22.50 -38.64
C GLN A 164 6.11 21.09 -38.14
N ALA A 165 6.28 20.91 -36.82
CA ALA A 165 6.42 19.61 -36.19
C ALA A 165 5.16 18.74 -36.39
N VAL A 166 3.97 19.33 -36.21
CA VAL A 166 2.66 18.66 -36.43
C VAL A 166 2.50 18.25 -37.90
N ASP A 167 2.86 19.13 -38.83
CA ASP A 167 2.78 18.81 -40.28
C ASP A 167 3.68 17.63 -40.66
N TYR A 168 4.91 17.62 -40.18
CA TYR A 168 5.85 16.51 -40.44
C TYR A 168 5.38 15.22 -39.77
N ALA A 169 4.90 15.27 -38.52
CA ALA A 169 4.36 14.10 -37.83
C ALA A 169 3.14 13.51 -38.54
N ASN A 170 2.20 14.36 -39.00
CA ASN A 170 1.04 13.94 -39.77
C ASN A 170 1.44 13.30 -41.10
N ARG A 171 2.50 13.82 -41.75
CA ARG A 171 3.02 13.23 -42.98
C ARG A 171 3.62 11.86 -42.75
N ALA A 172 4.41 11.68 -41.66
CA ALA A 172 4.94 10.38 -41.25
C ALA A 172 3.82 9.37 -41.03
N ILE A 173 2.78 9.73 -40.26
CA ILE A 173 1.59 8.88 -40.03
C ILE A 173 0.87 8.51 -41.32
N THR A 174 0.74 9.46 -42.26
CA THR A 174 0.08 9.19 -43.54
C THR A 174 0.84 8.16 -44.37
N LEU A 175 2.17 8.20 -44.32
CA LEU A 175 3.06 7.28 -45.06
C LEU A 175 3.16 5.92 -44.38
N ASN A 176 3.18 5.87 -43.08
CA ASN A 176 3.17 4.62 -42.31
C ASN A 176 2.14 4.67 -41.17
N PRO A 177 0.86 4.36 -41.45
CA PRO A 177 -0.19 4.39 -40.44
C PRO A 177 -0.05 3.34 -39.31
N ARG A 178 0.85 2.36 -39.48
CA ARG A 178 1.12 1.33 -38.45
C ARG A 178 2.27 1.71 -37.53
N ASP A 179 2.92 2.83 -37.77
CA ASP A 179 4.01 3.32 -36.92
C ASP A 179 3.45 4.03 -35.68
N ILE A 180 3.36 3.32 -34.59
CA ILE A 180 2.85 3.86 -33.32
C ILE A 180 3.75 4.97 -32.75
N GLU A 181 5.04 4.99 -33.09
CA GLU A 181 5.97 6.01 -32.62
C GLU A 181 5.66 7.37 -33.25
N ALA A 182 5.20 7.39 -34.51
CA ALA A 182 4.77 8.61 -35.15
C ALA A 182 3.52 9.23 -34.46
N TYR A 183 2.57 8.40 -34.02
CA TYR A 183 1.43 8.86 -33.22
C TYR A 183 1.87 9.34 -31.84
N GLN A 184 2.77 8.64 -31.19
CA GLN A 184 3.31 9.07 -29.90
C GLN A 184 3.97 10.45 -30.02
N ARG A 185 4.81 10.68 -31.04
CA ARG A 185 5.45 11.99 -31.28
C ARG A 185 4.41 13.08 -31.51
N LEU A 186 3.38 12.81 -32.32
CA LEU A 186 2.31 13.77 -32.53
C LEU A 186 1.59 14.12 -31.23
N CYS A 187 1.28 13.11 -30.40
CA CYS A 187 0.65 13.34 -29.09
C CYS A 187 1.55 14.17 -28.17
N GLU A 188 2.84 13.86 -28.08
CA GLU A 188 3.80 14.63 -27.28
C GLU A 188 3.88 16.10 -27.73
N ILE A 189 3.83 16.36 -29.05
CA ILE A 189 3.82 17.72 -29.61
C ILE A 189 2.54 18.47 -29.24
N GLU A 190 1.37 17.83 -29.42
CA GLU A 190 0.08 18.45 -29.15
C GLU A 190 -0.14 18.66 -27.64
N LEU A 191 0.30 17.71 -26.79
CA LEU A 191 0.24 17.86 -25.32
C LEU A 191 1.16 18.98 -24.83
N ALA A 192 2.36 19.09 -25.39
CA ALA A 192 3.29 20.18 -25.06
C ALA A 192 2.73 21.57 -25.47
N ALA A 193 1.86 21.60 -26.48
CA ALA A 193 1.11 22.80 -26.89
C ALA A 193 -0.18 23.05 -26.07
N GLY A 194 -0.53 22.16 -25.14
CA GLY A 194 -1.78 22.24 -24.37
C GLY A 194 -3.03 21.75 -25.12
N GLU A 195 -2.85 21.09 -26.28
CA GLU A 195 -3.89 20.67 -27.20
C GLU A 195 -4.30 19.19 -26.97
N GLU A 196 -4.68 18.83 -25.74
CA GLU A 196 -5.04 17.45 -25.35
C GLU A 196 -6.09 16.82 -26.29
N LYS A 197 -7.08 17.61 -26.72
CA LYS A 197 -8.12 17.13 -27.66
C LYS A 197 -7.53 16.69 -29.00
N LYS A 198 -6.52 17.41 -29.52
CA LYS A 198 -5.88 17.03 -30.78
C LYS A 198 -5.01 15.79 -30.63
N ALA A 199 -4.33 15.65 -29.48
CA ALA A 199 -3.60 14.43 -29.15
C ALA A 199 -4.54 13.20 -29.15
N LEU A 200 -5.68 13.28 -28.48
CA LEU A 200 -6.68 12.21 -28.48
C LEU A 200 -7.24 11.93 -29.88
N GLN A 201 -7.52 12.97 -30.69
CA GLN A 201 -7.94 12.79 -32.09
C GLN A 201 -6.90 12.07 -32.95
N ALA A 202 -5.60 12.29 -32.68
CA ALA A 202 -4.55 11.55 -33.37
C ALA A 202 -4.62 10.06 -33.00
N LEU A 203 -4.79 9.73 -31.72
CA LEU A 203 -4.97 8.33 -31.26
C LEU A 203 -6.27 7.71 -31.80
N ASP A 204 -7.37 8.47 -31.90
CA ASP A 204 -8.62 8.02 -32.53
C ASP A 204 -8.43 7.62 -34.00
N ARG A 205 -7.47 8.22 -34.72
CA ARG A 205 -7.10 7.78 -36.07
C ARG A 205 -6.37 6.43 -36.02
N ALA A 206 -5.48 6.25 -35.05
CA ALA A 206 -4.75 5.00 -34.85
C ALA A 206 -5.68 3.81 -34.56
N THR A 207 -6.79 4.02 -33.83
CA THR A 207 -7.76 2.94 -33.55
C THR A 207 -8.43 2.37 -34.81
N LYS A 208 -8.43 3.11 -35.92
CA LYS A 208 -9.02 2.73 -37.21
C LYS A 208 -8.04 2.00 -38.11
N VAL A 209 -6.79 1.88 -37.72
CA VAL A 209 -5.76 1.17 -38.47
C VAL A 209 -6.01 -0.33 -38.35
N HIS A 210 -5.93 -1.04 -39.47
CA HIS A 210 -5.94 -2.51 -39.47
C HIS A 210 -4.55 -3.01 -39.15
N SER A 211 -4.38 -3.63 -38.00
CA SER A 211 -3.11 -4.20 -37.54
C SER A 211 -3.36 -5.52 -36.80
N ASP A 212 -2.61 -6.54 -37.14
CA ASP A 212 -2.57 -7.83 -36.44
C ASP A 212 -1.42 -7.85 -35.41
N ASP A 213 -0.70 -6.74 -35.27
CA ASP A 213 0.39 -6.58 -34.32
C ASP A 213 -0.13 -6.20 -32.94
N ALA A 214 -0.03 -7.12 -32.01
CA ALA A 214 -0.41 -6.93 -30.61
C ALA A 214 0.40 -5.81 -29.93
N ALA A 215 1.67 -5.65 -30.31
CA ALA A 215 2.52 -4.58 -29.76
C ALA A 215 2.01 -3.19 -30.16
N PHE A 216 1.50 -3.05 -31.40
CA PHE A 216 0.84 -1.80 -31.84
C PHE A 216 -0.33 -1.45 -30.92
N TRP A 217 -1.25 -2.39 -30.68
CA TRP A 217 -2.41 -2.18 -29.85
C TRP A 217 -2.06 -1.92 -28.38
N THR A 218 -1.09 -2.66 -27.85
CA THR A 218 -0.60 -2.46 -26.47
C THR A 218 -0.03 -1.05 -26.27
N ARG A 219 0.83 -0.60 -27.19
CA ARG A 219 1.40 0.75 -27.13
C ARG A 219 0.32 1.83 -27.30
N LEU A 220 -0.63 1.63 -28.21
CA LEU A 220 -1.76 2.54 -28.40
C LEU A 220 -2.60 2.66 -27.12
N GLY A 221 -2.91 1.54 -26.47
CA GLY A 221 -3.63 1.52 -25.20
C GLY A 221 -2.87 2.26 -24.09
N LYS A 222 -1.57 2.04 -23.99
CA LYS A 222 -0.71 2.76 -23.03
C LYS A 222 -0.68 4.25 -23.29
N LEU A 223 -0.64 4.70 -24.55
CA LEU A 223 -0.71 6.12 -24.91
C LEU A 223 -2.05 6.76 -24.50
N TYR A 224 -3.16 6.09 -24.79
CA TYR A 224 -4.47 6.56 -24.33
C TYR A 224 -4.54 6.65 -22.81
N ALA A 225 -4.10 5.59 -22.13
CA ALA A 225 -4.09 5.53 -20.68
C ALA A 225 -3.27 6.68 -20.07
N SER A 226 -2.08 6.98 -20.64
CA SER A 226 -1.21 8.05 -20.12
C SER A 226 -1.82 9.45 -20.23
N ILE A 227 -2.75 9.67 -21.15
CA ILE A 227 -3.44 10.97 -21.32
C ILE A 227 -4.68 11.05 -20.42
N LEU A 228 -5.45 9.96 -20.32
CA LEU A 228 -6.77 9.96 -19.69
C LEU A 228 -6.73 9.64 -18.20
N PHE A 229 -5.77 8.82 -17.73
CA PHE A 229 -5.58 8.59 -16.29
C PHE A 229 -4.77 9.74 -15.69
N LYS A 230 -5.43 10.59 -14.91
CA LYS A 230 -4.83 11.70 -14.16
C LYS A 230 -4.80 11.37 -12.66
N PRO A 231 -3.88 11.95 -11.87
CA PRO A 231 -3.78 11.67 -10.43
C PRO A 231 -5.11 11.83 -9.69
N ASP A 232 -5.91 12.85 -10.05
CA ASP A 232 -7.15 13.22 -9.36
C ASP A 232 -8.42 12.79 -10.11
N SER A 233 -8.31 12.10 -11.25
CA SER A 233 -9.46 11.72 -12.07
C SER A 233 -9.18 10.45 -12.86
N GLN A 234 -10.08 9.49 -12.74
CA GLN A 234 -10.04 8.29 -13.58
C GLN A 234 -10.98 8.45 -14.79
N PRO A 235 -10.61 7.90 -15.96
CA PRO A 235 -11.49 7.90 -17.14
C PRO A 235 -12.79 7.17 -16.83
N LYS A 236 -13.91 7.68 -17.31
CA LYS A 236 -15.25 7.15 -17.06
C LYS A 236 -16.01 6.94 -18.36
N GLY A 237 -16.98 6.02 -18.32
CA GLY A 237 -17.89 5.81 -19.43
C GLY A 237 -17.19 5.49 -20.75
N ASP A 238 -17.40 6.33 -21.76
CA ASP A 238 -16.92 6.11 -23.12
C ASP A 238 -15.38 6.10 -23.24
N GLU A 239 -14.69 6.86 -22.39
CA GLU A 239 -13.22 6.91 -22.40
C GLU A 239 -12.62 5.59 -21.94
N LEU A 240 -13.09 5.06 -20.81
CA LEU A 240 -12.67 3.76 -20.30
C LEU A 240 -13.05 2.65 -21.30
N GLY A 241 -14.23 2.72 -21.89
CA GLY A 241 -14.67 1.78 -22.92
C GLY A 241 -13.73 1.74 -24.13
N ARG A 242 -13.25 2.89 -24.60
CA ARG A 242 -12.28 2.96 -25.71
C ARG A 242 -10.96 2.29 -25.35
N ILE A 243 -10.43 2.58 -24.18
CA ILE A 243 -9.16 1.97 -23.75
C ILE A 243 -9.33 0.45 -23.63
N ASN A 244 -10.44 -0.02 -23.07
CA ASN A 244 -10.76 -1.43 -22.95
C ASN A 244 -10.80 -2.13 -24.32
N GLU A 245 -11.43 -1.53 -25.32
CA GLU A 245 -11.49 -2.10 -26.68
C GLU A 245 -10.09 -2.20 -27.33
N ILE A 246 -9.21 -1.24 -27.06
CA ILE A 246 -7.83 -1.28 -27.57
C ILE A 246 -7.04 -2.40 -26.90
N PHE A 247 -7.07 -2.52 -25.57
CA PHE A 247 -6.38 -3.58 -24.87
C PHE A 247 -6.98 -4.97 -25.16
N LYS A 248 -8.29 -5.06 -25.42
CA LYS A 248 -8.93 -6.28 -25.89
C LYS A 248 -8.36 -6.73 -27.23
N LYS A 249 -8.20 -5.81 -28.19
CA LYS A 249 -7.52 -6.13 -29.48
C LYS A 249 -6.08 -6.58 -29.25
N ALA A 250 -5.35 -5.94 -28.32
CA ALA A 250 -4.00 -6.37 -27.96
C ALA A 250 -4.00 -7.83 -27.47
N ALA A 251 -4.93 -8.20 -26.61
CA ALA A 251 -5.06 -9.56 -26.11
C ALA A 251 -5.48 -10.57 -27.21
N GLU A 252 -6.40 -10.19 -28.09
CA GLU A 252 -6.86 -11.02 -29.20
C GLU A 252 -5.73 -11.35 -30.20
N HIS A 253 -4.79 -10.44 -30.40
CA HIS A 253 -3.64 -10.61 -31.29
C HIS A 253 -2.35 -11.03 -30.58
N ALA A 254 -2.41 -11.29 -29.26
CA ALA A 254 -1.21 -11.60 -28.46
C ALA A 254 -0.50 -12.90 -28.88
N ASN A 255 -1.21 -13.86 -29.51
CA ASN A 255 -0.65 -15.14 -29.94
C ASN A 255 0.19 -15.83 -28.85
N ASP A 256 -0.30 -15.80 -27.61
CA ASP A 256 0.41 -16.32 -26.43
C ASP A 256 1.76 -15.62 -26.13
N ASP A 257 1.95 -14.38 -26.57
CA ASP A 257 3.08 -13.58 -26.10
C ASP A 257 2.86 -13.17 -24.63
N PRO A 258 3.65 -13.70 -23.69
CA PRO A 258 3.44 -13.45 -22.27
C PRO A 258 3.69 -11.98 -21.89
N THR A 259 4.49 -11.24 -22.68
CA THR A 259 4.74 -9.83 -22.44
C THR A 259 3.50 -9.00 -22.74
N VAL A 260 2.86 -9.25 -23.87
CA VAL A 260 1.61 -8.60 -24.26
C VAL A 260 0.49 -8.93 -23.27
N LEU A 261 0.31 -10.22 -22.96
CA LEU A 261 -0.72 -10.68 -22.02
C LEU A 261 -0.54 -10.02 -20.64
N ARG A 262 0.69 -9.90 -20.16
CA ARG A 262 1.01 -9.24 -18.90
C ARG A 262 0.70 -7.74 -18.95
N ASP A 263 1.09 -7.05 -20.02
CA ASP A 263 0.81 -5.62 -20.20
C ASP A 263 -0.69 -5.33 -20.21
N VAL A 264 -1.48 -6.19 -20.85
CA VAL A 264 -2.95 -6.09 -20.86
C VAL A 264 -3.54 -6.39 -19.47
N ALA A 265 -3.03 -7.43 -18.79
CA ALA A 265 -3.44 -7.76 -17.44
C ALA A 265 -3.13 -6.61 -16.46
N ASP A 266 -1.96 -6.00 -16.59
CA ASP A 266 -1.53 -4.85 -15.79
C ASP A 266 -2.46 -3.64 -15.98
N TYR A 267 -2.88 -3.39 -17.21
CA TYR A 267 -3.88 -2.36 -17.48
C TYR A 267 -5.22 -2.66 -16.79
N TYR A 268 -5.77 -3.87 -16.98
CA TYR A 268 -7.02 -4.24 -16.32
C TYR A 268 -6.93 -4.21 -14.79
N ALA A 269 -5.80 -4.64 -14.23
CA ALA A 269 -5.58 -4.58 -12.78
C ALA A 269 -5.52 -3.12 -12.27
N SER A 270 -4.79 -2.25 -12.97
CA SER A 270 -4.67 -0.83 -12.60
C SER A 270 -5.99 -0.06 -12.73
N SER A 271 -6.84 -0.45 -13.67
CA SER A 271 -8.20 0.09 -13.85
C SER A 271 -9.27 -0.63 -13.01
N GLN A 272 -8.87 -1.42 -12.01
CA GLN A 272 -9.73 -2.18 -11.07
C GLN A 272 -10.64 -3.23 -11.75
N GLN A 273 -10.34 -3.61 -12.97
CA GLN A 273 -11.06 -4.64 -13.74
C GLN A 273 -10.43 -6.02 -13.49
N LEU A 274 -10.45 -6.47 -12.24
CA LEU A 274 -9.73 -7.68 -11.80
C LEU A 274 -10.29 -8.98 -12.40
N LYS A 275 -11.56 -8.99 -12.80
CA LYS A 275 -12.17 -10.15 -13.45
C LYS A 275 -11.56 -10.43 -14.81
N GLU A 276 -11.15 -9.38 -15.51
CA GLU A 276 -10.48 -9.41 -16.81
C GLU A 276 -8.97 -9.65 -16.65
N ALA A 277 -8.35 -9.12 -15.59
CA ALA A 277 -6.92 -9.27 -15.34
C ALA A 277 -6.50 -10.68 -14.92
N ILE A 278 -7.26 -11.31 -14.00
CA ILE A 278 -6.92 -12.62 -13.43
C ILE A 278 -6.71 -13.72 -14.47
N PRO A 279 -7.59 -13.93 -15.47
CA PRO A 279 -7.38 -14.95 -16.49
C PRO A 279 -6.11 -14.72 -17.31
N LEU A 280 -5.75 -13.47 -17.57
CA LEU A 280 -4.54 -13.12 -18.32
C LEU A 280 -3.27 -13.41 -17.52
N TYR A 281 -3.23 -13.06 -16.23
CA TYR A 281 -2.10 -13.42 -15.37
C TYR A 281 -1.95 -14.94 -15.22
N LEU A 282 -3.06 -15.68 -15.13
CA LEU A 282 -3.01 -17.14 -15.13
C LEU A 282 -2.39 -17.66 -16.42
N ARG A 283 -2.78 -17.10 -17.58
CA ARG A 283 -2.20 -17.49 -18.87
C ARG A 283 -0.70 -17.13 -18.95
N VAL A 284 -0.30 -15.97 -18.43
CA VAL A 284 1.13 -15.62 -18.33
C VAL A 284 1.89 -16.67 -17.53
N LEU A 285 1.36 -17.13 -16.39
CA LEU A 285 2.02 -18.14 -15.54
C LEU A 285 1.99 -19.55 -16.14
N GLU A 286 1.03 -19.89 -17.01
CA GLU A 286 1.07 -21.12 -17.79
C GLU A 286 2.23 -21.10 -18.80
N LEU A 287 2.48 -19.96 -19.43
CA LEU A 287 3.53 -19.77 -20.44
C LEU A 287 4.91 -19.54 -19.80
N GLN A 288 4.95 -18.81 -18.69
CA GLN A 288 6.14 -18.46 -17.92
C GLN A 288 5.92 -18.74 -16.43
N PRO A 289 6.07 -20.00 -15.98
CA PRO A 289 5.80 -20.39 -14.59
C PRO A 289 6.64 -19.63 -13.54
N ASP A 290 7.78 -19.11 -13.93
CA ASP A 290 8.71 -18.40 -13.05
C ASP A 290 8.52 -16.87 -13.03
N ASP A 291 7.48 -16.34 -13.69
CA ASP A 291 7.19 -14.90 -13.65
C ASP A 291 6.69 -14.47 -12.25
N ALA A 292 7.64 -14.03 -11.42
CA ALA A 292 7.38 -13.61 -10.05
C ALA A 292 6.43 -12.40 -9.99
N ASN A 293 6.52 -11.47 -10.95
CA ASN A 293 5.68 -10.27 -10.98
C ASN A 293 4.21 -10.63 -11.27
N ALA A 294 3.96 -11.45 -12.29
CA ALA A 294 2.61 -11.93 -12.61
C ALA A 294 2.00 -12.70 -11.42
N ARG A 295 2.81 -13.49 -10.70
CA ARG A 295 2.37 -14.25 -9.53
C ARG A 295 1.99 -13.34 -8.36
N GLU A 296 2.79 -12.33 -8.07
CA GLU A 296 2.50 -11.34 -7.02
C GLU A 296 1.22 -10.54 -7.33
N LYS A 297 1.04 -10.11 -8.58
CA LYS A 297 -0.16 -9.40 -9.03
C LYS A 297 -1.40 -10.28 -9.02
N LEU A 298 -1.26 -11.55 -9.39
CA LEU A 298 -2.35 -12.52 -9.32
C LEU A 298 -2.78 -12.80 -7.88
N ALA A 299 -1.82 -12.95 -6.95
CA ALA A 299 -2.12 -13.07 -5.51
C ALA A 299 -2.93 -11.87 -5.00
N THR A 300 -2.50 -10.66 -5.36
CA THR A 300 -3.23 -9.42 -5.05
C THR A 300 -4.63 -9.42 -5.67
N GLY A 301 -4.77 -9.83 -6.93
CA GLY A 301 -6.05 -9.97 -7.61
C GLY A 301 -7.01 -10.92 -6.89
N PHE A 302 -6.51 -12.06 -6.41
CA PHE A 302 -7.30 -13.02 -5.62
C PHE A 302 -7.72 -12.45 -4.27
N ILE A 303 -6.85 -11.67 -3.60
CA ILE A 303 -7.20 -10.98 -2.35
C ILE A 303 -8.35 -10.01 -2.59
N LEU A 304 -8.19 -9.11 -3.56
CA LEU A 304 -9.17 -8.06 -3.85
C LEU A 304 -10.51 -8.61 -4.38
N THR A 305 -10.51 -9.78 -5.01
CA THR A 305 -11.73 -10.48 -5.46
C THR A 305 -12.28 -11.46 -4.42
N ASN A 306 -11.76 -11.44 -3.18
CA ASN A 306 -12.14 -12.31 -2.06
C ASN A 306 -12.01 -13.83 -2.35
N GLN A 307 -11.09 -14.22 -3.24
CA GLN A 307 -10.75 -15.60 -3.53
C GLN A 307 -9.64 -16.10 -2.58
N ARG A 308 -9.89 -16.03 -1.26
CA ARG A 308 -8.88 -16.21 -0.20
C ARG A 308 -8.06 -17.49 -0.33
N ALA A 309 -8.70 -18.64 -0.59
CA ALA A 309 -7.98 -19.91 -0.70
C ALA A 309 -6.92 -19.89 -1.81
N LYS A 310 -7.24 -19.32 -2.97
CA LYS A 310 -6.28 -19.16 -4.08
C LYS A 310 -5.19 -18.16 -3.76
N ALA A 311 -5.53 -17.09 -3.05
CA ALA A 311 -4.53 -16.11 -2.58
C ALA A 311 -3.51 -16.76 -1.63
N VAL A 312 -3.98 -17.55 -0.65
CA VAL A 312 -3.10 -18.28 0.28
C VAL A 312 -2.19 -19.24 -0.48
N GLU A 313 -2.75 -20.08 -1.35
CA GLU A 313 -1.95 -21.02 -2.17
C GLU A 313 -0.87 -20.31 -2.98
N MET A 314 -1.22 -19.20 -3.62
CA MET A 314 -0.28 -18.42 -4.44
C MET A 314 0.81 -17.77 -3.59
N LEU A 315 0.47 -17.19 -2.42
CA LEU A 315 1.42 -16.58 -1.52
C LEU A 315 2.39 -17.60 -0.91
N GLU A 316 1.89 -18.80 -0.56
CA GLU A 316 2.74 -19.90 -0.08
C GLU A 316 3.73 -20.38 -1.17
N GLN A 317 3.31 -20.39 -2.45
CA GLN A 317 4.21 -20.69 -3.56
C GLN A 317 5.28 -19.61 -3.73
N ILE A 318 4.91 -18.32 -3.64
CA ILE A 318 5.87 -17.21 -3.69
C ILE A 318 6.89 -17.31 -2.54
N ILE A 319 6.42 -17.56 -1.32
CA ILE A 319 7.30 -17.73 -0.14
C ILE A 319 8.27 -18.90 -0.32
N LYS A 320 7.79 -20.01 -0.88
CA LYS A 320 8.64 -21.19 -1.13
C LYS A 320 9.76 -20.92 -2.15
N GLN A 321 9.48 -20.10 -3.17
CA GLN A 321 10.45 -19.76 -4.22
C GLN A 321 11.35 -18.58 -3.81
N HIS A 322 10.83 -17.64 -3.05
CA HIS A 322 11.47 -16.38 -2.66
C HIS A 322 11.34 -16.13 -1.15
N PRO A 323 11.91 -17.00 -0.30
CA PRO A 323 11.79 -16.86 1.16
C PRO A 323 12.46 -15.60 1.72
N GLU A 324 13.29 -14.93 0.92
CA GLU A 324 13.97 -13.68 1.26
C GLU A 324 13.08 -12.42 1.09
N LYS A 325 11.90 -12.55 0.48
CA LYS A 325 10.97 -11.43 0.29
C LYS A 325 10.02 -11.33 1.47
N TYR A 326 9.91 -10.15 2.08
CA TYR A 326 9.02 -9.92 3.23
C TYR A 326 7.54 -9.71 2.85
N GLN A 327 7.27 -9.09 1.68
CA GLN A 327 5.92 -8.70 1.27
C GLN A 327 4.93 -9.89 1.18
N PRO A 328 5.29 -11.07 0.63
CA PRO A 328 4.39 -12.21 0.62
C PRO A 328 3.98 -12.70 2.01
N TYR A 329 4.88 -12.62 3.01
CA TYR A 329 4.55 -12.96 4.40
C TYR A 329 3.55 -11.96 5.00
N ASP A 330 3.72 -10.66 4.75
CA ASP A 330 2.78 -9.63 5.18
C ASP A 330 1.38 -9.83 4.57
N LEU A 331 1.32 -10.09 3.27
CA LEU A 331 0.05 -10.32 2.58
C LEU A 331 -0.62 -11.62 3.06
N LEU A 332 0.16 -12.68 3.25
CA LEU A 332 -0.35 -13.95 3.78
C LEU A 332 -0.91 -13.75 5.19
N ALA A 333 -0.21 -13.01 6.04
CA ALA A 333 -0.67 -12.69 7.38
C ALA A 333 -2.03 -11.94 7.33
N GLN A 334 -2.16 -10.93 6.47
CA GLN A 334 -3.41 -10.18 6.32
C GLN A 334 -4.59 -11.07 5.87
N VAL A 335 -4.38 -11.92 4.87
CA VAL A 335 -5.43 -12.86 4.40
C VAL A 335 -5.83 -13.84 5.50
N LEU A 336 -4.86 -14.38 6.24
CA LEU A 336 -5.10 -15.29 7.36
C LEU A 336 -5.77 -14.59 8.55
N ASP A 337 -5.49 -13.30 8.82
CA ASP A 337 -6.13 -12.52 9.87
C ASP A 337 -7.63 -12.33 9.59
N ASP A 338 -7.98 -11.96 8.36
CA ASP A 338 -9.38 -11.87 7.92
C ASP A 338 -10.14 -13.19 8.13
N GLU A 339 -9.49 -14.31 7.82
CA GLU A 339 -10.04 -15.65 8.00
C GLU A 339 -10.21 -15.99 9.49
N ALA A 340 -9.19 -15.68 10.30
CA ALA A 340 -9.21 -15.88 11.74
C ALA A 340 -10.33 -15.08 12.42
N ARG A 341 -10.49 -13.80 12.06
CA ARG A 341 -11.60 -12.95 12.56
C ARG A 341 -12.96 -13.47 12.11
N SER A 342 -13.06 -14.05 10.92
CA SER A 342 -14.30 -14.71 10.45
C SER A 342 -14.65 -15.93 11.30
N LEU A 343 -13.64 -16.77 11.61
CA LEU A 343 -13.79 -17.91 12.51
C LEU A 343 -14.18 -17.49 13.93
N GLN A 344 -13.58 -16.41 14.44
CA GLN A 344 -13.91 -15.85 15.75
C GLN A 344 -15.38 -15.38 15.81
N ARG A 345 -15.84 -14.66 14.77
CA ARG A 345 -17.26 -14.26 14.66
C ARG A 345 -18.20 -15.45 14.57
N ALA A 346 -17.78 -16.53 13.93
CA ALA A 346 -18.50 -17.79 13.86
C ALA A 346 -18.41 -18.62 15.16
N LYS A 347 -17.79 -18.09 16.24
CA LYS A 347 -17.58 -18.75 17.53
C LYS A 347 -16.73 -20.05 17.45
N ARG A 348 -15.94 -20.22 16.38
CA ARG A 348 -14.98 -21.33 16.20
C ARG A 348 -13.64 -20.94 16.82
N LEU A 349 -13.62 -20.80 18.15
CA LEU A 349 -12.55 -20.11 18.88
C LEU A 349 -11.19 -20.82 18.79
N ASP A 350 -11.15 -22.15 18.87
CA ASP A 350 -9.89 -22.91 18.79
C ASP A 350 -9.24 -22.78 17.41
N GLU A 351 -10.04 -22.83 16.36
CA GLU A 351 -9.57 -22.66 14.99
C GLU A 351 -9.11 -21.23 14.74
N ALA A 352 -9.84 -20.25 15.24
CA ALA A 352 -9.44 -18.84 15.19
C ALA A 352 -8.09 -18.63 15.90
N LYS A 353 -7.93 -19.18 17.10
CA LYS A 353 -6.66 -19.10 17.86
C LYS A 353 -5.49 -19.71 17.11
N ALA A 354 -5.67 -20.90 16.55
CA ALA A 354 -4.64 -21.55 15.75
C ALA A 354 -4.27 -20.72 14.49
N LYS A 355 -5.27 -20.07 13.88
CA LYS A 355 -5.05 -19.21 12.72
C LYS A 355 -4.33 -17.92 13.12
N PHE A 356 -4.70 -17.25 14.21
CA PHE A 356 -4.00 -16.06 14.73
C PHE A 356 -2.53 -16.35 15.07
N ALA A 357 -2.21 -17.54 15.56
CA ALA A 357 -0.83 -17.94 15.76
C ALA A 357 -0.02 -17.97 14.45
N LYS A 358 -0.64 -18.44 13.34
CA LYS A 358 -0.01 -18.39 12.01
C LYS A 358 0.15 -16.96 11.50
N VAL A 359 -0.84 -16.09 11.74
CA VAL A 359 -0.76 -14.66 11.39
C VAL A 359 0.46 -14.03 12.08
N ALA A 360 0.59 -14.22 13.40
CA ALA A 360 1.73 -13.69 14.15
C ALA A 360 3.07 -14.19 13.61
N ALA A 361 3.18 -15.48 13.32
CA ALA A 361 4.41 -16.08 12.79
C ALA A 361 4.81 -15.48 11.43
N ASN A 362 3.83 -15.20 10.54
CA ASN A 362 4.11 -14.58 9.25
C ASN A 362 4.56 -13.11 9.40
N TYR A 363 3.92 -12.32 10.27
CA TYR A 363 4.40 -10.96 10.53
C TYR A 363 5.79 -10.94 11.15
N GLU A 364 6.10 -11.86 12.07
CA GLU A 364 7.44 -11.97 12.64
C GLU A 364 8.49 -12.37 11.60
N GLN A 365 8.15 -13.31 10.71
CA GLN A 365 9.04 -13.66 9.62
C GLN A 365 9.27 -12.48 8.66
N SER A 366 8.22 -11.71 8.37
CA SER A 366 8.34 -10.47 7.59
C SER A 366 9.30 -9.48 8.25
N LEU A 367 9.16 -9.24 9.55
CA LEU A 367 10.04 -8.35 10.32
C LEU A 367 11.48 -8.86 10.45
N LEU A 368 11.68 -10.18 10.47
CA LEU A 368 13.01 -10.77 10.46
C LEU A 368 13.75 -10.47 9.14
N ILE A 369 13.01 -10.47 8.02
CA ILE A 369 13.55 -10.17 6.68
C ILE A 369 13.72 -8.66 6.48
N ASN A 370 12.68 -7.90 6.80
CA ASN A 370 12.68 -6.43 6.68
C ASN A 370 12.27 -5.75 7.99
N PRO A 371 13.22 -5.52 8.91
CA PRO A 371 12.92 -4.87 10.18
C PRO A 371 12.63 -3.37 10.07
N ASN A 372 12.71 -2.79 8.86
CA ASN A 372 12.47 -1.38 8.62
C ASN A 372 11.07 -1.10 8.04
N HIS A 373 10.09 -1.96 8.32
CA HIS A 373 8.71 -1.81 7.88
C HIS A 373 7.79 -1.53 9.07
N ALA A 374 7.58 -0.26 9.42
CA ALA A 374 6.81 0.19 10.59
C ALA A 374 5.39 -0.40 10.63
N GLY A 375 4.70 -0.44 9.48
CA GLY A 375 3.33 -0.96 9.39
C GLY A 375 3.18 -2.42 9.85
N THR A 376 4.19 -3.27 9.64
CA THR A 376 4.16 -4.66 10.11
C THR A 376 4.26 -4.75 11.64
N TYR A 377 5.06 -3.89 12.28
CA TYR A 377 5.11 -3.82 13.75
C TYR A 377 3.76 -3.44 14.35
N LEU A 378 3.08 -2.46 13.76
CA LEU A 378 1.77 -2.01 14.23
C LEU A 378 0.70 -3.09 14.08
N ARG A 379 0.62 -3.75 12.92
CA ARG A 379 -0.32 -4.87 12.69
C ARG A 379 -0.07 -6.04 13.63
N LEU A 380 1.20 -6.40 13.85
CA LEU A 380 1.54 -7.44 14.81
C LEU A 380 1.20 -7.03 16.24
N ALA A 381 1.41 -5.77 16.61
CA ALA A 381 1.01 -5.25 17.92
C ALA A 381 -0.50 -5.30 18.14
N GLU A 382 -1.29 -4.87 17.16
CA GLU A 382 -2.76 -4.97 17.21
C GLU A 382 -3.24 -6.41 17.38
N LEU A 383 -2.63 -7.34 16.64
CA LEU A 383 -2.93 -8.77 16.76
C LEU A 383 -2.61 -9.30 18.17
N LEU A 384 -1.45 -8.92 18.71
CA LEU A 384 -0.99 -9.39 20.03
C LEU A 384 -1.80 -8.77 21.17
N LEU A 385 -2.20 -7.52 21.07
CA LEU A 385 -3.03 -6.84 22.07
C LEU A 385 -4.50 -7.25 22.01
N GLY A 386 -5.00 -7.52 20.82
CA GLY A 386 -6.40 -7.89 20.57
C GLY A 386 -6.65 -9.41 20.75
N PRO A 387 -6.78 -10.16 19.64
CA PRO A 387 -7.25 -11.55 19.70
C PRO A 387 -6.26 -12.53 20.34
N VAL A 388 -4.96 -12.26 20.32
CA VAL A 388 -3.92 -13.15 20.90
C VAL A 388 -3.76 -12.92 22.39
N LYS A 389 -3.97 -11.70 22.88
CA LYS A 389 -3.84 -11.29 24.29
C LYS A 389 -2.46 -11.57 24.87
N ASP A 390 -1.41 -11.28 24.12
CA ASP A 390 0.00 -11.40 24.55
C ASP A 390 0.68 -10.02 24.62
N ALA A 391 0.30 -9.27 25.66
CA ALA A 391 0.83 -7.93 25.89
C ALA A 391 2.35 -7.91 26.12
N GLY A 392 2.90 -8.95 26.74
CA GLY A 392 4.35 -9.04 26.98
C GLY A 392 5.17 -9.13 25.70
N ARG A 393 4.67 -9.85 24.70
CA ARG A 393 5.28 -9.94 23.37
C ARG A 393 5.09 -8.63 22.60
N ALA A 394 3.91 -7.99 22.71
CA ALA A 394 3.65 -6.68 22.11
C ALA A 394 4.62 -5.61 22.62
N VAL A 395 4.89 -5.54 23.94
CA VAL A 395 5.87 -4.63 24.51
C VAL A 395 7.26 -4.82 23.89
N LYS A 396 7.71 -6.06 23.72
CA LYS A 396 9.04 -6.35 23.16
C LYS A 396 9.20 -5.87 21.73
N ILE A 397 8.23 -6.19 20.88
CA ILE A 397 8.29 -5.81 19.45
C ILE A 397 8.15 -4.31 19.26
N LEU A 398 7.27 -3.65 20.04
CA LEU A 398 7.08 -2.20 19.95
C LEU A 398 8.26 -1.42 20.53
N ALA A 399 8.92 -1.92 21.57
CA ALA A 399 10.17 -1.36 22.07
C ALA A 399 11.32 -1.47 21.04
N GLU A 400 11.33 -2.52 20.22
CA GLU A 400 12.24 -2.62 19.09
C GLU A 400 11.86 -1.61 17.98
N ALA A 401 10.58 -1.56 17.63
CA ALA A 401 10.08 -0.61 16.63
C ALA A 401 10.41 0.84 16.99
N ARG A 402 10.20 1.25 18.25
CA ARG A 402 10.54 2.60 18.75
C ARG A 402 12.02 2.95 18.53
N ARG A 403 12.95 2.00 18.74
CA ARG A 403 14.38 2.24 18.49
C ARG A 403 14.72 2.41 17.02
N ARG A 404 13.94 1.79 16.12
CA ARG A 404 14.15 1.86 14.68
C ARG A 404 13.50 3.08 14.03
N PHE A 405 12.39 3.50 14.59
CA PHE A 405 11.57 4.61 14.11
C PHE A 405 11.43 5.68 15.19
N PRO A 406 12.53 6.39 15.52
CA PRO A 406 12.47 7.51 16.45
C PRO A 406 11.61 8.63 15.83
N GLY A 407 10.74 9.23 16.61
CA GLY A 407 9.79 10.25 16.14
C GLY A 407 8.56 9.66 15.43
N ALA A 408 8.17 8.41 15.71
CA ALA A 408 6.92 7.83 15.24
C ALA A 408 5.92 7.72 16.39
N PRO A 409 5.10 8.76 16.65
CA PRO A 409 4.22 8.84 17.82
C PRO A 409 3.20 7.70 17.87
N GLU A 410 2.80 7.15 16.72
CA GLU A 410 1.91 6.01 16.65
C GLU A 410 2.53 4.74 17.28
N ILE A 411 3.81 4.48 17.02
CA ILE A 411 4.52 3.34 17.62
C ILE A 411 4.63 3.52 19.13
N VAL A 412 4.91 4.73 19.59
CA VAL A 412 5.01 5.07 21.02
C VAL A 412 3.65 4.92 21.70
N TYR A 413 2.57 5.36 21.04
CA TYR A 413 1.21 5.19 21.53
C TYR A 413 0.83 3.70 21.71
N TYR A 414 1.09 2.86 20.69
CA TYR A 414 0.83 1.42 20.81
C TYR A 414 1.71 0.75 21.87
N LEU A 415 2.95 1.23 22.08
CA LEU A 415 3.82 0.76 23.16
C LEU A 415 3.21 1.09 24.53
N ALA A 416 2.66 2.29 24.71
CA ALA A 416 1.98 2.66 25.94
C ALA A 416 0.77 1.75 26.22
N LEU A 417 -0.04 1.46 25.20
CA LEU A 417 -1.15 0.51 25.30
C LEU A 417 -0.66 -0.90 25.69
N ALA A 418 0.41 -1.38 25.07
CA ALA A 418 0.99 -2.68 25.36
C ALA A 418 1.51 -2.76 26.81
N GLN A 419 2.18 -1.72 27.27
CA GLN A 419 2.67 -1.63 28.66
C GLN A 419 1.51 -1.61 29.66
N ARG A 420 0.41 -0.88 29.39
CA ARG A 420 -0.80 -0.91 30.20
C ARG A 420 -1.38 -2.31 30.34
N GLU A 421 -1.56 -3.00 29.22
CA GLU A 421 -2.08 -4.38 29.21
C GLU A 421 -1.11 -5.37 29.89
N ALA A 422 0.21 -5.12 29.82
CA ALA A 422 1.22 -5.87 30.53
C ALA A 422 1.33 -5.50 32.02
N LYS A 423 0.44 -4.64 32.54
CA LYS A 423 0.42 -4.14 33.94
C LYS A 423 1.67 -3.32 34.33
N GLN A 424 2.38 -2.75 33.35
CA GLN A 424 3.51 -1.85 33.54
C GLN A 424 3.01 -0.39 33.60
N ILE A 425 2.10 -0.10 34.52
CA ILE A 425 1.25 1.11 34.50
C ILE A 425 2.07 2.40 34.54
N GLN A 426 3.09 2.50 35.41
CA GLN A 426 3.93 3.70 35.53
C GLN A 426 4.72 3.97 34.24
N GLN A 427 5.21 2.91 33.60
CA GLN A 427 5.90 3.02 32.30
C GLN A 427 4.93 3.44 31.20
N ALA A 428 3.70 2.89 31.20
CA ALA A 428 2.68 3.26 30.24
C ALA A 428 2.33 4.76 30.32
N VAL A 429 2.18 5.33 31.53
CA VAL A 429 1.94 6.77 31.72
C VAL A 429 3.06 7.59 31.11
N ALA A 430 4.33 7.26 31.41
CA ALA A 430 5.49 7.99 30.86
C ALA A 430 5.56 7.86 29.32
N THR A 431 5.22 6.68 28.79
CA THR A 431 5.22 6.45 27.34
C THR A 431 4.06 7.18 26.64
N PHE A 432 2.90 7.36 27.29
CA PHE A 432 1.84 8.23 26.77
C PHE A 432 2.25 9.70 26.73
N GLU A 433 2.98 10.18 27.76
CA GLU A 433 3.54 11.55 27.76
C GLU A 433 4.50 11.77 26.59
N GLU A 434 5.36 10.79 26.34
CA GLU A 434 6.30 10.82 25.22
C GLU A 434 5.55 10.83 23.87
N ALA A 435 4.54 9.95 23.70
CA ALA A 435 3.75 9.91 22.46
C ALA A 435 3.05 11.23 22.18
N LEU A 436 2.49 11.87 23.23
CA LEU A 436 1.88 13.20 23.11
C LEU A 436 2.91 14.26 22.71
N HIS A 437 4.09 14.24 23.34
CA HIS A 437 5.15 15.19 23.03
C HIS A 437 5.71 15.03 21.61
N GLU A 438 5.92 13.79 21.15
CA GLU A 438 6.36 13.52 19.77
C GLU A 438 5.31 13.99 18.75
N ALA A 439 4.03 13.71 18.99
CA ALA A 439 2.94 14.16 18.11
C ALA A 439 2.84 15.70 18.02
N GLU A 440 3.02 16.40 19.15
CA GLU A 440 3.05 17.87 19.19
C GLU A 440 4.24 18.45 18.39
N LEU A 441 5.40 17.80 18.41
CA LEU A 441 6.59 18.23 17.65
C LEU A 441 6.40 18.04 16.14
N ASP A 442 5.77 16.94 15.74
CA ASP A 442 5.56 16.61 14.33
C ASP A 442 4.30 17.26 13.74
N GLN A 443 3.51 17.97 14.57
CA GLN A 443 2.20 18.53 14.21
C GLN A 443 1.25 17.44 13.66
N ASP A 444 1.36 16.23 14.22
CA ASP A 444 0.52 15.09 13.88
C ASP A 444 -0.75 15.06 14.74
N ASP A 445 -1.77 15.78 14.28
CA ASP A 445 -3.07 15.85 14.97
C ASP A 445 -3.89 14.53 14.80
N GLU A 446 -3.51 13.63 13.91
CA GLU A 446 -4.29 12.41 13.64
C GLU A 446 -4.26 11.44 14.81
N ILE A 447 -3.12 11.34 15.48
CA ILE A 447 -2.94 10.40 16.59
C ILE A 447 -3.51 10.94 17.89
N VAL A 448 -3.47 12.26 18.12
CA VAL A 448 -3.90 12.93 19.37
C VAL A 448 -5.40 13.23 19.31
N ASN A 449 -6.20 12.18 19.22
CA ASN A 449 -7.65 12.23 19.12
C ASN A 449 -8.34 11.88 20.47
N ALA A 450 -9.67 11.89 20.48
CA ALA A 450 -10.46 11.57 21.68
C ALA A 450 -10.09 10.21 22.28
N LYS A 451 -9.81 9.19 21.46
CA LYS A 451 -9.42 7.86 21.90
C LYS A 451 -8.03 7.84 22.56
N PHE A 452 -7.09 8.61 22.04
CA PHE A 452 -5.78 8.78 22.68
C PHE A 452 -5.92 9.28 24.11
N TYR A 453 -6.64 10.40 24.29
CA TYR A 453 -6.84 10.99 25.60
C TYR A 453 -7.65 10.09 26.55
N PHE A 454 -8.62 9.36 26.03
CA PHE A 454 -9.34 8.36 26.82
C PHE A 454 -8.42 7.26 27.36
N ASN A 455 -7.61 6.65 26.48
CA ASN A 455 -6.69 5.58 26.87
C ASN A 455 -5.62 6.08 27.84
N TYR A 456 -5.12 7.28 27.62
CA TYR A 456 -4.16 7.91 28.53
C TYR A 456 -4.81 8.21 29.88
N GLY A 457 -6.03 8.77 29.90
CA GLY A 457 -6.80 9.02 31.13
C GLY A 457 -7.06 7.76 31.94
N ALA A 458 -7.53 6.69 31.28
CA ALA A 458 -7.72 5.40 31.90
C ALA A 458 -6.42 4.78 32.47
N THR A 459 -5.30 5.04 31.81
CA THR A 459 -3.98 4.60 32.31
C THR A 459 -3.51 5.44 33.51
N ALA A 460 -3.76 6.73 33.50
CA ALA A 460 -3.46 7.64 34.61
C ALA A 460 -4.28 7.29 35.86
N GLU A 461 -5.55 6.93 35.69
CA GLU A 461 -6.40 6.43 36.78
C GLU A 461 -5.80 5.16 37.41
N GLN A 462 -5.42 4.17 36.60
CA GLN A 462 -4.77 2.95 37.10
C GLN A 462 -3.43 3.23 37.81
N ALA A 463 -2.77 4.34 37.50
CA ALA A 463 -1.58 4.81 38.19
C ALA A 463 -1.89 5.56 39.50
N GLY A 464 -3.15 5.78 39.86
CA GLY A 464 -3.58 6.57 40.99
C GLY A 464 -3.51 8.09 40.77
N LEU A 465 -3.33 8.55 39.53
CA LEU A 465 -3.21 9.97 39.17
C LEU A 465 -4.59 10.54 38.79
N TYR A 466 -5.54 10.54 39.72
CA TYR A 466 -6.96 10.79 39.46
C TYR A 466 -7.25 12.16 38.84
N GLU A 467 -6.62 13.24 39.32
CA GLU A 467 -6.82 14.59 38.75
C GLU A 467 -6.29 14.65 37.30
N LYS A 468 -5.12 14.08 37.04
CA LYS A 468 -4.59 13.99 35.69
C LYS A 468 -5.49 13.16 34.78
N ALA A 469 -6.03 12.04 35.28
CA ALA A 469 -6.98 11.21 34.56
C ALA A 469 -8.24 12.01 34.18
N ALA A 470 -8.78 12.79 35.12
CA ALA A 470 -9.94 13.63 34.86
C ALA A 470 -9.68 14.69 33.79
N ASP A 471 -8.55 15.36 33.84
CA ASP A 471 -8.18 16.37 32.83
C ASP A 471 -8.03 15.74 31.43
N LEU A 472 -7.45 14.55 31.34
CA LEU A 472 -7.31 13.82 30.09
C LEU A 472 -8.68 13.33 29.55
N LEU A 473 -9.54 12.81 30.43
CA LEU A 473 -10.90 12.40 30.04
C LEU A 473 -11.75 13.59 29.60
N ARG A 474 -11.62 14.76 30.25
CA ARG A 474 -12.28 16.00 29.80
C ARG A 474 -11.77 16.45 28.41
N LYS A 475 -10.48 16.29 28.11
CA LYS A 475 -9.94 16.52 26.76
C LYS A 475 -10.54 15.55 25.74
N SER A 476 -10.63 14.26 26.08
CA SER A 476 -11.30 13.26 25.25
C SER A 476 -12.72 13.67 24.92
N ILE A 477 -13.50 14.06 25.93
CA ILE A 477 -14.88 14.54 25.79
C ILE A 477 -14.96 15.79 24.90
N ALA A 478 -14.06 16.75 25.10
CA ALA A 478 -14.06 18.00 24.36
C ALA A 478 -13.78 17.80 22.84
N LEU A 479 -12.99 16.80 22.49
CA LEU A 479 -12.67 16.49 21.09
C LEU A 479 -13.83 15.83 20.33
N ASP A 480 -14.64 15.01 20.99
CA ASP A 480 -15.78 14.33 20.37
C ASP A 480 -16.97 14.23 21.34
N PRO A 481 -17.65 15.34 21.66
CA PRO A 481 -18.72 15.34 22.66
C PRO A 481 -19.93 14.48 22.30
N ALA A 482 -20.18 14.29 21.01
CA ALA A 482 -21.34 13.53 20.52
C ALA A 482 -21.18 12.00 20.74
N ASN A 483 -19.96 11.50 20.74
CA ASN A 483 -19.64 10.10 20.92
C ASN A 483 -18.93 9.82 22.25
N ALA A 484 -18.93 10.77 23.18
CA ALA A 484 -18.17 10.72 24.43
C ALA A 484 -18.88 9.94 25.57
N ALA A 485 -19.93 9.15 25.30
CA ALA A 485 -20.69 8.45 26.35
C ALA A 485 -19.79 7.61 27.27
N GLU A 486 -18.86 6.85 26.69
CA GLU A 486 -17.92 6.03 27.45
C GLU A 486 -17.00 6.90 28.35
N ALA A 487 -16.47 8.01 27.80
CA ALA A 487 -15.59 8.91 28.55
C ALA A 487 -16.32 9.64 29.68
N TYR A 488 -17.56 10.07 29.46
CA TYR A 488 -18.42 10.61 30.51
C TYR A 488 -18.66 9.59 31.63
N ASN A 489 -19.04 8.37 31.27
CA ASN A 489 -19.29 7.31 32.24
C ASN A 489 -18.00 6.95 33.00
N TYR A 490 -16.87 6.82 32.30
CA TYR A 490 -15.59 6.48 32.93
C TYR A 490 -15.17 7.54 33.96
N LEU A 491 -15.26 8.82 33.60
CA LEU A 491 -14.93 9.91 34.52
C LEU A 491 -15.84 9.91 35.74
N GLY A 492 -17.16 9.77 35.55
CA GLY A 492 -18.11 9.73 36.64
C GLY A 492 -17.95 8.50 37.55
N TYR A 493 -17.73 7.32 36.96
CA TYR A 493 -17.49 6.10 37.75
C TYR A 493 -16.17 6.19 38.54
N MET A 494 -15.10 6.69 37.93
CA MET A 494 -13.82 6.92 38.61
C MET A 494 -13.99 7.79 39.86
N TRP A 495 -14.70 8.92 39.75
CA TRP A 495 -14.99 9.79 40.88
C TRP A 495 -15.81 9.09 41.96
N ALA A 496 -16.83 8.33 41.56
CA ALA A 496 -17.71 7.59 42.50
C ALA A 496 -16.96 6.51 43.26
N ASP A 497 -16.14 5.72 42.57
CA ASP A 497 -15.41 4.59 43.17
C ASP A 497 -14.38 5.07 44.19
N HIS A 498 -13.70 6.17 43.90
CA HIS A 498 -12.73 6.79 44.79
C HIS A 498 -13.33 7.78 45.81
N ASN A 499 -14.67 7.93 45.82
CA ASN A 499 -15.39 8.86 46.69
C ASN A 499 -14.92 10.32 46.59
N LEU A 500 -14.63 10.76 45.37
CA LEU A 500 -14.19 12.09 45.00
C LEU A 500 -15.27 12.77 44.13
N HIS A 501 -15.41 14.08 44.18
CA HIS A 501 -16.24 14.89 43.29
C HIS A 501 -17.60 14.27 42.92
N LEU A 502 -18.34 13.74 43.93
CA LEU A 502 -19.57 12.96 43.74
C LEU A 502 -20.68 13.73 42.98
N ASP A 503 -20.75 15.05 43.15
CA ASP A 503 -21.72 15.87 42.39
C ASP A 503 -21.38 15.90 40.89
N GLU A 504 -20.10 16.09 40.56
CA GLU A 504 -19.60 16.03 39.17
C GLU A 504 -19.80 14.59 38.61
N ALA A 505 -19.54 13.54 39.39
CA ALA A 505 -19.71 12.15 39.01
C ALA A 505 -21.13 11.88 38.52
N GLU A 506 -22.15 12.33 39.28
CA GLU A 506 -23.56 12.14 38.92
C GLU A 506 -23.91 12.85 37.60
N ASP A 507 -23.43 14.08 37.41
CA ASP A 507 -23.65 14.85 36.19
C ASP A 507 -22.98 14.20 34.97
N MET A 508 -21.75 13.69 35.09
CA MET A 508 -21.05 13.01 34.00
C MET A 508 -21.81 11.73 33.57
N ILE A 509 -22.22 10.89 34.52
CA ILE A 509 -22.94 9.67 34.18
C ILE A 509 -24.31 9.98 33.57
N LYS A 510 -25.03 11.00 34.05
CA LYS A 510 -26.28 11.44 33.42
C LYS A 510 -26.09 11.91 31.99
N ARG A 511 -24.97 12.56 31.65
CA ARG A 511 -24.61 12.92 30.25
C ARG A 511 -24.35 11.66 29.41
N ALA A 512 -23.67 10.66 29.96
CA ALA A 512 -23.51 9.38 29.28
C ALA A 512 -24.86 8.72 28.95
N LEU A 513 -25.80 8.73 29.91
CA LEU A 513 -27.16 8.20 29.75
C LEU A 513 -28.05 9.06 28.84
N GLN A 514 -27.74 10.35 28.61
CA GLN A 514 -28.41 11.14 27.59
C GLN A 514 -28.07 10.66 26.19
N ILE A 515 -26.85 10.16 25.99
CA ILE A 515 -26.38 9.62 24.70
C ILE A 515 -26.87 8.17 24.54
N GLU A 516 -26.75 7.34 25.59
CA GLU A 516 -27.15 5.94 25.59
C GLU A 516 -28.09 5.61 26.79
N PRO A 517 -29.39 5.90 26.70
CA PRO A 517 -30.30 5.87 27.85
C PRO A 517 -30.50 4.49 28.50
N ASP A 518 -30.35 3.43 27.73
CA ASP A 518 -30.61 2.05 28.19
C ASP A 518 -29.30 1.25 28.38
N ASN A 519 -28.14 1.91 28.41
CA ASN A 519 -26.88 1.23 28.65
C ASN A 519 -26.79 0.75 30.12
N GLY A 520 -26.80 -0.58 30.29
CA GLY A 520 -26.80 -1.21 31.62
C GLY A 520 -25.59 -0.86 32.47
N SER A 521 -24.41 -0.72 31.87
CA SER A 521 -23.19 -0.33 32.58
C SER A 521 -23.25 1.12 33.09
N TYR A 522 -23.88 2.03 32.33
CA TYR A 522 -24.02 3.44 32.75
C TYR A 522 -25.12 3.56 33.84
N LEU A 523 -26.15 2.75 33.78
CA LEU A 523 -27.16 2.65 34.86
C LEU A 523 -26.55 2.10 36.15
N ASP A 524 -25.65 1.12 36.08
CA ASP A 524 -24.91 0.62 37.24
C ASP A 524 -24.03 1.73 37.85
N SER A 525 -23.29 2.46 37.01
CA SER A 525 -22.48 3.59 37.44
C SER A 525 -23.32 4.68 38.14
N LEU A 526 -24.52 4.98 37.61
CA LEU A 526 -25.44 5.93 38.23
C LEU A 526 -25.88 5.43 39.60
N GLY A 527 -26.33 4.19 39.68
CA GLY A 527 -26.73 3.59 40.94
C GLY A 527 -25.59 3.53 41.96
N TRP A 528 -24.36 3.33 41.51
CA TRP A 528 -23.17 3.39 42.38
C TRP A 528 -22.92 4.79 42.94
N VAL A 529 -23.01 5.86 42.12
CA VAL A 529 -22.93 7.27 42.62
C VAL A 529 -24.03 7.57 43.61
N GLU A 530 -25.28 7.15 43.34
CA GLU A 530 -26.41 7.32 44.23
C GLU A 530 -26.22 6.57 45.58
N PHE A 531 -25.63 5.38 45.52
CA PHE A 531 -25.23 4.65 46.72
C PHE A 531 -24.19 5.44 47.53
N ARG A 532 -23.14 5.97 46.87
CA ARG A 532 -22.06 6.75 47.51
C ARG A 532 -22.58 8.07 48.11
N THR A 533 -23.64 8.64 47.54
CA THR A 533 -24.29 9.88 48.06
C THR A 533 -25.41 9.59 49.04
N GLY A 534 -25.68 8.30 49.40
CA GLY A 534 -26.66 7.91 50.39
C GLY A 534 -28.10 7.86 49.90
N LYS A 535 -28.33 7.97 48.58
CA LYS A 535 -29.66 7.88 47.94
C LYS A 535 -30.04 6.43 47.67
N PHE A 536 -30.09 5.58 48.71
CA PHE A 536 -30.12 4.12 48.57
C PHE A 536 -31.37 3.59 47.84
N ASP A 537 -32.55 4.19 47.98
CA ASP A 537 -33.76 3.75 47.25
C ASP A 537 -33.64 4.05 45.73
N GLN A 538 -33.05 5.19 45.34
CA GLN A 538 -32.77 5.54 43.95
C GLN A 538 -31.72 4.59 43.40
N ALA A 539 -30.60 4.43 44.10
CA ALA A 539 -29.55 3.51 43.78
C ALA A 539 -30.06 2.09 43.46
N LEU A 540 -30.95 1.56 44.35
CA LEU A 540 -31.51 0.24 44.13
C LEU A 540 -32.38 0.18 42.87
N ALA A 541 -33.14 1.23 42.57
CA ALA A 541 -33.99 1.27 41.38
C ALA A 541 -33.15 1.26 40.09
N ASP A 542 -32.08 2.08 40.03
CA ASP A 542 -31.24 2.14 38.84
C ASP A 542 -30.32 0.93 38.71
N LEU A 543 -29.79 0.36 39.79
CA LEU A 543 -29.03 -0.90 39.76
C LEU A 543 -29.89 -2.09 39.28
N LEU A 544 -31.17 -2.16 39.69
CA LEU A 544 -32.07 -3.20 39.19
C LEU A 544 -32.42 -3.02 37.70
N ARG A 545 -32.49 -1.76 37.23
CA ARG A 545 -32.59 -1.46 35.79
C ARG A 545 -31.32 -1.87 35.05
N ALA A 546 -30.13 -1.57 35.64
CA ALA A 546 -28.85 -1.99 35.12
C ALA A 546 -28.79 -3.51 34.89
N ALA A 547 -29.12 -4.29 35.93
CA ALA A 547 -29.13 -5.76 35.87
C ALA A 547 -30.08 -6.33 34.81
N LYS A 548 -31.12 -5.58 34.42
CA LYS A 548 -32.06 -5.97 33.36
C LYS A 548 -31.54 -5.64 31.95
N ASN A 549 -30.74 -4.59 31.84
CA ASN A 549 -30.30 -4.02 30.55
C ASN A 549 -28.86 -4.44 30.13
N ILE A 550 -28.11 -5.09 31.03
CA ILE A 550 -26.82 -5.69 30.64
C ILE A 550 -27.04 -6.92 29.78
N GLU A 551 -26.23 -7.09 28.74
CA GLU A 551 -26.31 -8.22 27.81
C GLU A 551 -25.96 -9.56 28.49
N HIS A 552 -25.02 -9.52 29.40
CA HIS A 552 -24.55 -10.66 30.20
C HIS A 552 -24.46 -10.28 31.66
N ASP A 553 -24.90 -11.15 32.55
CA ASP A 553 -24.81 -10.91 33.99
C ASP A 553 -23.39 -10.54 34.42
N ASP A 554 -23.24 -9.39 35.09
CA ASP A 554 -21.96 -8.86 35.58
C ASP A 554 -21.91 -9.01 37.12
N PRO A 555 -20.87 -9.64 37.70
CA PRO A 555 -20.73 -9.82 39.13
C PRO A 555 -20.71 -8.48 39.90
N ILE A 556 -20.15 -7.41 39.32
CA ILE A 556 -20.05 -6.09 39.97
C ILE A 556 -21.44 -5.50 40.21
N VAL A 557 -22.32 -5.57 39.20
CA VAL A 557 -23.69 -5.07 39.31
C VAL A 557 -24.46 -5.76 40.47
N PHE A 558 -24.31 -7.10 40.59
CA PHE A 558 -24.93 -7.84 41.68
C PHE A 558 -24.26 -7.59 43.03
N GLU A 559 -22.99 -7.24 43.09
CA GLU A 559 -22.32 -6.80 44.30
C GLU A 559 -22.88 -5.44 44.75
N HIS A 560 -23.00 -4.45 43.84
CA HIS A 560 -23.60 -3.14 44.11
C HIS A 560 -25.05 -3.25 44.59
N ILE A 561 -25.85 -4.10 43.95
CA ILE A 561 -27.23 -4.39 44.39
C ILE A 561 -27.23 -4.93 45.82
N GLY A 562 -26.37 -5.90 46.13
CA GLY A 562 -26.24 -6.47 47.45
C GLY A 562 -25.84 -5.47 48.52
N ASP A 563 -24.87 -4.61 48.20
CA ASP A 563 -24.42 -3.53 49.09
C ASP A 563 -25.55 -2.54 49.37
N THR A 564 -26.35 -2.20 48.36
CA THR A 564 -27.47 -1.29 48.48
C THR A 564 -28.61 -1.91 49.30
N TYR A 565 -28.93 -3.20 49.09
CA TYR A 565 -29.90 -3.90 49.94
C TYR A 565 -29.46 -3.93 51.41
N LEU A 566 -28.16 -4.12 51.69
CA LEU A 566 -27.66 -4.11 53.06
C LEU A 566 -27.86 -2.73 53.72
N LYS A 567 -27.60 -1.64 52.98
CA LYS A 567 -27.81 -0.26 53.47
C LYS A 567 -29.30 0.05 53.75
N LEU A 568 -30.20 -0.65 53.07
CA LEU A 568 -31.67 -0.57 53.27
C LEU A 568 -32.19 -1.55 54.31
N ASP A 569 -31.31 -2.21 55.10
CA ASP A 569 -31.65 -3.25 56.09
C ASP A 569 -32.38 -4.49 55.48
N ARG A 570 -32.27 -4.68 54.17
CA ARG A 570 -32.85 -5.80 53.42
C ARG A 570 -31.87 -6.97 53.31
N VAL A 571 -31.45 -7.51 54.48
CA VAL A 571 -30.32 -8.45 54.56
C VAL A 571 -30.52 -9.74 53.75
N PRO A 572 -31.74 -10.38 53.72
CA PRO A 572 -31.94 -11.57 52.90
C PRO A 572 -31.70 -11.32 51.40
N GLN A 573 -32.16 -10.16 50.90
CA GLN A 573 -31.96 -9.75 49.51
C GLN A 573 -30.48 -9.44 49.22
N ALA A 574 -29.78 -8.80 50.16
CA ALA A 574 -28.34 -8.55 50.06
C ALA A 574 -27.54 -9.85 49.89
N LEU A 575 -27.83 -10.84 50.75
CA LEU A 575 -27.18 -12.16 50.65
C LEU A 575 -27.49 -12.86 49.33
N GLY A 576 -28.71 -12.76 48.81
CA GLY A 576 -29.09 -13.33 47.52
C GLY A 576 -28.34 -12.70 46.35
N ALA A 577 -28.22 -11.37 46.33
CA ALA A 577 -27.50 -10.64 45.30
C ALA A 577 -25.98 -10.94 45.32
N TRP A 578 -25.36 -10.93 46.50
CA TRP A 578 -23.94 -11.29 46.64
C TRP A 578 -23.63 -12.75 46.28
N GLN A 579 -24.54 -13.69 46.59
CA GLN A 579 -24.41 -15.10 46.19
C GLN A 579 -24.44 -15.24 44.67
N LYS A 580 -25.31 -14.46 43.98
CA LYS A 580 -25.33 -14.40 42.53
C LYS A 580 -24.01 -13.82 41.98
N ALA A 581 -23.52 -12.73 42.55
CA ALA A 581 -22.22 -12.14 42.19
C ALA A 581 -21.07 -13.15 42.37
N LEU A 582 -21.02 -13.86 43.50
CA LEU A 582 -20.00 -14.87 43.78
C LEU A 582 -20.11 -16.10 42.86
N ALA A 583 -21.31 -16.45 42.40
CA ALA A 583 -21.49 -17.52 41.43
C ALA A 583 -20.92 -17.15 40.03
N LEU A 584 -20.96 -15.86 39.68
CA LEU A 584 -20.38 -15.31 38.45
C LEU A 584 -18.86 -15.16 38.56
N ASP A 585 -18.34 -14.77 39.74
CA ASP A 585 -16.89 -14.69 40.03
C ASP A 585 -16.54 -15.50 41.29
N PRO A 586 -16.31 -16.82 41.17
CA PRO A 586 -16.02 -17.69 42.32
C PRO A 586 -14.66 -17.41 42.99
N GLN A 587 -13.79 -16.59 42.36
CA GLN A 587 -12.48 -16.27 42.89
C GLN A 587 -12.49 -15.01 43.79
N ASN A 588 -13.58 -14.30 43.89
CA ASN A 588 -13.73 -13.09 44.70
C ASN A 588 -13.79 -13.43 46.21
N LYS A 589 -12.59 -13.60 46.81
CA LYS A 589 -12.48 -13.91 48.24
C LYS A 589 -13.07 -12.83 49.15
N LYS A 590 -12.93 -11.55 48.79
CA LYS A 590 -13.48 -10.44 49.56
C LYS A 590 -14.98 -10.52 49.67
N LEU A 591 -15.65 -10.84 48.58
CA LEU A 591 -17.10 -11.01 48.54
C LEU A 591 -17.53 -12.27 49.34
N ALA A 592 -16.77 -13.38 49.23
CA ALA A 592 -17.03 -14.57 50.02
C ALA A 592 -16.95 -14.28 51.53
N ASP A 593 -15.90 -13.59 51.98
CA ASP A 593 -15.72 -13.21 53.38
C ASP A 593 -16.82 -12.25 53.85
N LYS A 594 -17.28 -11.32 53.00
CA LYS A 594 -18.37 -10.38 53.24
C LYS A 594 -19.69 -11.12 53.49
N ILE A 595 -19.98 -12.13 52.67
CA ILE A 595 -21.19 -12.98 52.84
C ILE A 595 -21.14 -13.75 54.16
N GLU A 596 -20.00 -14.36 54.49
CA GLU A 596 -19.85 -15.20 55.70
C GLU A 596 -19.91 -14.37 56.99
N SER A 597 -19.25 -13.20 56.97
CA SER A 597 -19.32 -12.26 58.11
C SER A 597 -20.74 -11.77 58.37
N THR A 598 -21.48 -11.45 57.29
CA THR A 598 -22.87 -11.02 57.40
C THR A 598 -23.78 -12.13 57.95
N LYS A 599 -23.65 -13.38 57.49
CA LYS A 599 -24.37 -14.55 58.01
C LYS A 599 -24.09 -14.78 59.50
N THR A 600 -22.84 -14.66 59.89
CA THR A 600 -22.40 -14.85 61.28
C THR A 600 -22.98 -13.76 62.19
N THR A 601 -23.08 -12.51 61.72
CA THR A 601 -23.68 -11.41 62.47
C THR A 601 -25.18 -11.64 62.71
N ILE A 602 -25.91 -12.14 61.71
CA ILE A 602 -27.34 -12.47 61.83
C ILE A 602 -27.54 -13.60 62.84
N SER A 603 -26.73 -14.67 62.77
CA SER A 603 -26.83 -15.82 63.68
C SER A 603 -26.57 -15.46 65.14
N LYS A 604 -25.71 -14.48 65.39
CA LYS A 604 -25.38 -13.97 66.74
C LYS A 604 -26.38 -12.94 67.25
N GLY A 605 -27.11 -12.23 66.37
CA GLY A 605 -28.06 -11.17 66.70
C GLY A 605 -29.51 -11.64 66.88
N SER A 606 -29.86 -12.93 66.68
CA SER A 606 -31.20 -13.47 66.91
C SER A 606 -31.34 -13.83 68.37
N PRO A 607 -32.18 -13.10 69.20
CA PRO A 607 -32.44 -13.53 70.58
C PRO A 607 -33.17 -14.84 70.51
N ALA A 608 -32.68 -15.86 71.24
CA ALA A 608 -33.33 -17.12 71.44
C ALA A 608 -34.75 -16.83 72.01
N LYS A 609 -35.81 -17.11 71.24
CA LYS A 609 -37.14 -17.19 71.74
C LYS A 609 -37.19 -18.40 72.74
N THR A 610 -36.94 -18.10 73.99
CA THR A 610 -37.28 -19.06 75.08
C THR A 610 -38.79 -19.31 75.03
N ASN A 611 -39.17 -20.48 74.54
CA ASN A 611 -40.47 -21.05 74.80
C ASN A 611 -40.61 -21.29 76.32
N SER A 612 -41.30 -20.39 77.00
CA SER A 612 -41.83 -20.64 78.34
C SER A 612 -43.26 -21.10 78.16
N THR A 613 -43.45 -22.40 78.19
CA THR A 613 -44.75 -23.06 78.51
C THR A 613 -45.10 -22.76 79.95
N ARG A 614 -46.23 -22.06 80.17
CA ARG A 614 -47.23 -22.35 81.19
C ARG A 614 -48.54 -21.70 80.82
#